data_d31df998d75423d8650eb6311e1ff8b5
#
_entry.id   d31df998d75423d8650eb6311e1ff8b5
#
_cell.length_a   1.000
_cell.length_b   1.000
_cell.length_c   1.000
_cell.angle_alpha   90.00
_cell.angle_beta   90.00
_cell.angle_gamma   90.00
#
_symmetry.space_group_name_H-M   'P 1'
#
loop_
_entity.id
_entity.type
_entity.pdbx_description
1 polymer ?
#
loop_
_entity_poly.entity_id
_entity_poly.type
_entity_poly.pdbx_seq_one_letter_code
_entity_poly.pdbx_strand_id
1 'polypeptide(L)'
;MSETWPGMTGNWHLVRIGTRAADEGTCPEQQAAKALPSVWPGQRSYVRKQFLNDFPLGAVMNALDDVELRGLSREQVIERLGREAKPPMHPGAIRWARHAVVEYLDAAACIDTPATTPVPHYWVAQQARGEVLWELYAWGRRYASPDGTVREFRFIRFGEANMDKWDKGDAGKRGRARVAIAAYAAAFGIPAPKPDPWGEAFRPLRGEHPVVQRIRVLEVGLEGGKAAVLFDGTPAQAEKLYAEHARDQVRTIKVGGEAQPGTECAGCKLNTACDTLPRIPGLLGVADPTAPQRTWSVSNGRSYQVCPAQDHLLRLHIPKQNEYSESAVRGHAVHAWLEENHRNPLHAACTVWDIPLQPDDWTAGKWHITGEEALTGSRMLANHADLCPYMRGDQITEVRLEPTLAFHDTDANVIVIAKPDMLYKEDGSWVYRETKTRQRPLRPGTDLFHDFPQLALATVLMAENALGGKPAGTRIELELLTSDTADVLLIDPSDPAEVAMARTAVHDLAASWHSDKAAAARPGKHCQSCPVSRWCPDVQVGETA
;
A
#
# COMPACT_ATOMS: atom_id res chain seq x y z
N MET A 1 14.18 21.78 -20.66
CA MET A 1 13.18 20.99 -19.95
C MET A 1 12.61 21.89 -18.87
N SER A 2 11.71 22.76 -19.31
CA SER A 2 11.05 23.73 -18.46
C SER A 2 9.76 23.11 -17.93
N GLU A 3 9.56 23.24 -16.63
CA GLU A 3 8.23 23.39 -16.04
C GLU A 3 7.20 22.29 -16.34
N THR A 4 7.55 21.03 -16.06
CA THR A 4 6.57 19.94 -16.11
C THR A 4 5.47 20.11 -15.03
N TRP A 5 5.76 20.82 -13.94
CA TRP A 5 4.82 21.01 -12.85
C TRP A 5 4.73 22.49 -12.42
N PRO A 6 3.61 23.18 -12.76
CA PRO A 6 3.43 24.58 -12.40
C PRO A 6 3.52 24.82 -10.89
N GLY A 7 4.20 25.88 -10.49
CA GLY A 7 4.35 26.26 -9.09
C GLY A 7 5.39 25.48 -8.29
N MET A 8 6.09 24.52 -8.90
CA MET A 8 7.18 23.80 -8.26
C MET A 8 8.52 24.55 -8.43
N THR A 9 9.31 24.58 -7.36
CA THR A 9 10.61 25.27 -7.32
C THR A 9 11.70 24.38 -6.71
N GLY A 10 12.96 24.62 -7.03
CA GLY A 10 14.11 23.90 -6.48
C GLY A 10 15.14 23.51 -7.51
N ASN A 11 16.03 22.59 -7.14
CA ASN A 11 17.07 22.11 -8.02
C ASN A 11 16.59 20.93 -8.87
N TRP A 12 16.30 21.18 -10.13
CA TRP A 12 15.87 20.19 -11.14
C TRP A 12 17.01 19.33 -11.69
N HIS A 13 18.26 19.69 -11.35
CA HIS A 13 19.47 19.01 -11.82
C HIS A 13 19.94 17.90 -10.87
N LEU A 14 19.22 17.66 -9.77
CA LEU A 14 19.48 16.54 -8.87
C LEU A 14 18.39 15.48 -9.00
N VAL A 15 18.76 14.31 -9.50
CA VAL A 15 17.89 13.12 -9.59
C VAL A 15 18.40 12.07 -8.63
N ARG A 16 17.57 11.67 -7.67
CA ARG A 16 17.91 10.65 -6.67
C ARG A 16 16.94 9.49 -6.70
N ILE A 17 17.46 8.30 -6.94
CA ILE A 17 16.67 7.09 -7.12
C ILE A 17 17.08 6.06 -6.06
N GLY A 18 16.11 5.63 -5.28
CA GLY A 18 16.25 4.54 -4.34
C GLY A 18 15.56 3.26 -4.83
N THR A 19 15.74 2.18 -4.10
CA THR A 19 15.15 0.86 -4.43
C THR A 19 13.63 0.87 -4.57
N ARG A 20 12.92 1.78 -3.88
CA ARG A 20 11.45 1.93 -4.01
C ARG A 20 11.01 2.48 -5.37
N ALA A 21 11.91 3.07 -6.13
CA ALA A 21 11.61 3.53 -7.49
C ALA A 21 11.28 2.37 -8.45
N ALA A 22 11.66 1.14 -8.08
CA ALA A 22 11.34 -0.07 -8.83
C ALA A 22 9.95 -0.65 -8.50
N ASP A 23 9.20 -0.05 -7.57
CA ASP A 23 7.86 -0.52 -7.22
C ASP A 23 6.88 -0.07 -8.31
N GLU A 24 6.39 -1.00 -9.13
CA GLU A 24 5.30 -0.77 -10.08
C GLU A 24 3.96 -0.62 -9.31
N GLY A 25 2.99 0.04 -9.93
CA GLY A 25 1.66 0.26 -9.34
C GLY A 25 1.53 1.54 -8.52
N THR A 26 2.59 2.35 -8.45
CA THR A 26 2.52 3.73 -7.96
C THR A 26 2.39 4.69 -9.15
N CYS A 27 1.82 5.87 -8.90
CA CYS A 27 1.65 6.91 -9.91
C CYS A 27 3.00 7.31 -10.53
N PRO A 28 3.19 7.22 -11.88
CA PRO A 28 4.45 7.57 -12.53
C PRO A 28 4.87 9.02 -12.29
N GLU A 29 3.93 9.97 -12.28
CA GLU A 29 4.19 11.38 -11.94
C GLU A 29 4.72 11.55 -10.53
N GLN A 30 4.15 10.82 -9.55
CA GLN A 30 4.63 10.86 -8.18
C GLN A 30 6.05 10.26 -8.06
N GLN A 31 6.33 9.19 -8.79
CA GLN A 31 7.67 8.59 -8.81
C GLN A 31 8.71 9.57 -9.37
N ALA A 32 8.38 10.25 -10.48
CA ALA A 32 9.23 11.30 -11.05
C ALA A 32 9.45 12.44 -10.06
N ALA A 33 8.38 12.87 -9.37
CA ALA A 33 8.48 13.89 -8.35
C ALA A 33 9.35 13.45 -7.16
N LYS A 34 9.21 12.21 -6.69
CA LYS A 34 10.06 11.64 -5.62
C LYS A 34 11.52 11.57 -6.03
N ALA A 35 11.81 11.32 -7.32
CA ALA A 35 13.17 11.28 -7.85
C ALA A 35 13.84 12.65 -7.87
N LEU A 36 13.12 13.76 -7.69
CA LEU A 36 13.64 15.12 -7.62
C LEU A 36 13.59 15.64 -6.17
N PRO A 37 14.53 15.27 -5.29
CA PRO A 37 14.45 15.49 -3.85
C PRO A 37 14.46 16.96 -3.45
N SER A 38 15.02 17.84 -4.30
CA SER A 38 15.13 19.28 -4.07
C SER A 38 13.93 20.07 -4.59
N VAL A 39 13.04 19.46 -5.39
CA VAL A 39 11.92 20.16 -6.03
C VAL A 39 10.68 20.05 -5.16
N TRP A 40 10.08 21.18 -4.81
CA TRP A 40 8.92 21.29 -3.92
C TRP A 40 7.97 22.41 -4.37
N PRO A 41 6.69 22.41 -3.94
CA PRO A 41 5.81 23.54 -4.17
C PRO A 41 6.41 24.84 -3.64
N GLY A 42 6.40 25.91 -4.47
CA GLY A 42 6.98 27.21 -4.12
C GLY A 42 6.35 27.85 -2.89
N GLN A 43 5.04 27.68 -2.73
CA GLN A 43 4.37 27.92 -1.47
C GLN A 43 4.35 26.60 -0.70
N ARG A 44 5.29 26.41 0.21
CA ARG A 44 5.19 25.35 1.21
C ARG A 44 3.96 25.65 2.06
N SER A 45 2.82 25.08 1.70
CA SER A 45 1.73 24.96 2.65
C SER A 45 2.32 24.27 3.89
N TYR A 46 2.08 24.84 5.06
CA TYR A 46 2.51 24.24 6.31
C TYR A 46 1.82 22.87 6.42
N VAL A 47 2.56 21.81 6.03
CA VAL A 47 2.08 20.44 6.19
C VAL A 47 2.12 20.13 7.67
N ARG A 48 0.95 20.09 8.31
CA ARG A 48 0.80 19.70 9.70
C ARG A 48 1.37 18.28 9.86
N LYS A 49 2.25 18.10 10.82
CA LYS A 49 2.81 16.77 11.13
C LYS A 49 1.68 15.86 11.59
N GLN A 50 1.76 14.57 11.22
CA GLN A 50 0.86 13.54 11.70
C GLN A 50 0.75 13.58 13.24
N PHE A 51 -0.40 13.21 13.77
CA PHE A 51 -0.59 13.17 15.23
C PHE A 51 0.21 12.06 15.88
N LEU A 52 0.27 10.91 15.20
CA LEU A 52 1.07 9.76 15.60
C LEU A 52 2.13 9.45 14.53
N ASN A 53 3.20 8.80 14.92
CA ASN A 53 4.22 8.33 13.99
C ASN A 53 3.65 7.24 13.10
N ASP A 54 3.74 7.43 11.79
CA ASP A 54 3.23 6.55 10.74
C ASP A 54 4.34 5.70 10.07
N PHE A 55 5.59 5.80 10.57
CA PHE A 55 6.74 5.07 10.02
C PHE A 55 7.54 4.33 11.11
N PRO A 56 6.99 3.24 11.68
CA PRO A 56 7.63 2.52 12.78
C PRO A 56 8.97 1.86 12.40
N LEU A 57 9.21 1.52 11.12
CA LEU A 57 10.53 1.07 10.66
C LEU A 57 11.63 2.09 10.89
N GLY A 58 11.33 3.39 10.86
CA GLY A 58 12.30 4.44 11.19
C GLY A 58 12.80 4.32 12.61
N ALA A 59 11.91 4.03 13.56
CA ALA A 59 12.28 3.81 14.96
C ALA A 59 13.13 2.53 15.12
N VAL A 60 12.78 1.45 14.41
CA VAL A 60 13.59 0.22 14.40
C VAL A 60 14.99 0.49 13.85
N MET A 61 15.11 1.21 12.72
CA MET A 61 16.41 1.54 12.11
C MET A 61 17.29 2.36 13.05
N ASN A 62 16.72 3.37 13.73
CA ASN A 62 17.45 4.18 14.70
C ASN A 62 17.92 3.33 15.90
N ALA A 63 17.06 2.43 16.39
CA ALA A 63 17.39 1.52 17.48
C ALA A 63 18.54 0.56 17.10
N LEU A 64 18.53 0.05 15.88
CA LEU A 64 19.62 -0.78 15.34
C LEU A 64 20.93 0.02 15.17
N ASP A 65 20.84 1.30 14.78
CA ASP A 65 22.02 2.18 14.74
C ASP A 65 22.60 2.40 16.13
N ASP A 66 21.77 2.51 17.16
CA ASP A 66 22.21 2.65 18.54
C ASP A 66 22.98 1.42 19.03
N VAL A 67 22.51 0.22 18.70
CA VAL A 67 23.21 -1.04 19.04
C VAL A 67 24.46 -1.21 18.20
N GLU A 68 24.36 -1.18 16.88
CA GLU A 68 25.42 -1.62 15.97
C GLU A 68 26.52 -0.57 15.75
N LEU A 69 26.19 0.72 15.81
CA LEU A 69 27.14 1.81 15.53
C LEU A 69 27.55 2.58 16.78
N ARG A 70 26.69 2.63 17.82
CA ARG A 70 26.97 3.39 19.04
C ARG A 70 27.29 2.52 20.25
N GLY A 71 27.14 1.18 20.12
CA GLY A 71 27.49 0.21 21.14
C GLY A 71 26.58 0.19 22.38
N LEU A 72 25.33 0.69 22.26
CA LEU A 72 24.36 0.54 23.34
C LEU A 72 23.93 -0.93 23.47
N SER A 73 23.58 -1.36 24.68
CA SER A 73 23.04 -2.70 24.86
C SER A 73 21.62 -2.82 24.28
N ARG A 74 21.25 -4.05 23.91
CA ARG A 74 19.90 -4.39 23.43
C ARG A 74 18.82 -3.92 24.41
N GLU A 75 19.02 -4.14 25.70
CA GLU A 75 18.10 -3.78 26.77
C GLU A 75 17.91 -2.27 26.88
N GLN A 76 19.02 -1.51 26.84
CA GLN A 76 18.97 -0.04 26.86
C GLN A 76 18.17 0.53 25.68
N VAL A 77 18.36 -0.05 24.49
CA VAL A 77 17.68 0.41 23.28
C VAL A 77 16.20 0.06 23.33
N ILE A 78 15.83 -1.16 23.73
CA ILE A 78 14.43 -1.60 23.86
C ILE A 78 13.68 -0.73 24.88
N GLU A 79 14.33 -0.39 26.00
CA GLU A 79 13.72 0.47 27.02
C GLU A 79 13.44 1.90 26.51
N ARG A 80 14.37 2.48 25.73
CA ARG A 80 14.25 3.84 25.19
C ARG A 80 13.31 3.95 23.99
N LEU A 81 13.09 2.84 23.28
CA LEU A 81 12.37 2.83 22.01
C LEU A 81 10.97 3.44 22.17
N GLY A 82 10.68 4.45 21.34
CA GLY A 82 9.43 5.18 21.31
C GLY A 82 9.32 6.36 22.28
N ARG A 83 10.20 6.52 23.28
CA ARG A 83 10.13 7.62 24.25
C ARG A 83 10.40 9.01 23.62
N GLU A 84 11.27 9.07 22.64
CA GLU A 84 11.73 10.33 22.02
C GLU A 84 11.12 10.58 20.63
N ALA A 85 10.22 9.71 20.18
CA ALA A 85 9.61 9.85 18.86
C ALA A 85 8.73 11.12 18.76
N LYS A 86 8.96 11.90 17.72
CA LYS A 86 8.16 13.11 17.41
C LYS A 86 7.72 13.07 15.95
N PRO A 87 6.44 12.87 15.67
CA PRO A 87 5.32 12.67 16.60
C PRO A 87 5.44 11.36 17.42
N PRO A 88 4.66 11.23 18.52
CA PRO A 88 4.72 10.06 19.39
C PRO A 88 4.29 8.79 18.64
N MET A 89 4.85 7.66 19.02
CA MET A 89 4.42 6.36 18.50
C MET A 89 3.23 5.83 19.29
N HIS A 90 2.30 5.17 18.59
CA HIS A 90 1.23 4.42 19.25
C HIS A 90 1.83 3.27 20.08
N PRO A 91 1.28 2.95 21.29
CA PRO A 91 1.82 1.89 22.15
C PRO A 91 1.96 0.53 21.47
N GLY A 92 0.99 0.15 20.61
CA GLY A 92 1.08 -1.08 19.82
C GLY A 92 2.21 -1.05 18.78
N ALA A 93 2.49 0.11 18.18
CA ALA A 93 3.63 0.26 17.27
C ALA A 93 4.96 0.18 18.02
N ILE A 94 5.04 0.68 19.25
CA ILE A 94 6.21 0.52 20.13
C ILE A 94 6.44 -0.96 20.45
N ARG A 95 5.38 -1.70 20.81
CA ARG A 95 5.46 -3.13 21.10
C ARG A 95 5.98 -3.92 19.89
N TRP A 96 5.44 -3.64 18.69
CA TRP A 96 5.95 -4.23 17.48
C TRP A 96 7.41 -3.85 17.21
N ALA A 97 7.78 -2.58 17.33
CA ALA A 97 9.14 -2.14 17.04
C ALA A 97 10.18 -2.75 17.99
N ARG A 98 9.83 -2.96 19.27
CA ARG A 98 10.66 -3.69 20.23
C ARG A 98 10.88 -5.14 19.80
N HIS A 99 9.81 -5.84 19.41
CA HIS A 99 9.90 -7.18 18.84
C HIS A 99 10.80 -7.20 17.58
N ALA A 100 10.58 -6.28 16.68
CA ALA A 100 11.33 -6.17 15.42
C ALA A 100 12.85 -5.98 15.62
N VAL A 101 13.26 -5.19 16.62
CA VAL A 101 14.67 -5.02 16.98
C VAL A 101 15.26 -6.32 17.49
N VAL A 102 14.53 -7.03 18.34
CA VAL A 102 14.94 -8.34 18.88
C VAL A 102 15.14 -9.34 17.74
N GLU A 103 14.12 -9.53 16.91
CA GLU A 103 14.16 -10.47 15.77
C GLU A 103 15.30 -10.17 14.80
N TYR A 104 15.53 -8.88 14.52
CA TYR A 104 16.63 -8.49 13.64
C TYR A 104 17.99 -8.86 14.23
N LEU A 105 18.24 -8.55 15.50
CA LEU A 105 19.54 -8.82 16.15
C LEU A 105 19.79 -10.33 16.28
N ASP A 106 18.75 -11.11 16.58
CA ASP A 106 18.84 -12.57 16.65
C ASP A 106 19.09 -13.17 15.24
N ALA A 107 18.39 -12.68 14.22
CA ALA A 107 18.66 -13.07 12.84
C ALA A 107 20.09 -12.71 12.40
N ALA A 108 20.55 -11.49 12.73
CA ALA A 108 21.88 -11.02 12.38
C ALA A 108 22.99 -11.88 12.97
N ALA A 109 22.80 -12.41 14.19
CA ALA A 109 23.73 -13.33 14.82
C ALA A 109 23.80 -14.73 14.15
N CYS A 110 22.74 -15.12 13.43
CA CYS A 110 22.64 -16.41 12.75
C CYS A 110 23.03 -16.35 11.26
N ILE A 111 23.18 -15.15 10.68
CA ILE A 111 23.55 -15.01 9.26
C ILE A 111 25.01 -15.47 9.11
N ASP A 112 25.23 -16.49 8.30
CA ASP A 112 26.58 -16.88 7.88
C ASP A 112 27.15 -15.81 6.95
N THR A 113 27.93 -14.92 7.51
CA THR A 113 28.55 -13.80 6.80
C THR A 113 30.06 -13.94 6.83
N PRO A 114 30.77 -13.52 5.75
CA PRO A 114 32.17 -13.14 5.88
C PRO A 114 32.27 -12.10 7.00
N ALA A 115 33.42 -12.01 7.67
CA ALA A 115 33.66 -11.05 8.75
C ALA A 115 33.38 -9.61 8.27
N THR A 116 32.14 -9.15 8.41
CA THR A 116 31.67 -7.80 8.06
C THR A 116 31.16 -7.08 9.30
N THR A 117 31.34 -5.76 9.33
CA THR A 117 30.87 -4.87 10.39
C THR A 117 29.88 -3.85 9.83
N PRO A 118 28.92 -3.35 10.64
CA PRO A 118 27.98 -2.34 10.21
C PRO A 118 28.70 -1.04 9.85
N VAL A 119 28.22 -0.39 8.78
CA VAL A 119 28.77 0.90 8.32
C VAL A 119 27.67 1.97 8.26
N PRO A 120 27.93 3.21 8.75
CA PRO A 120 26.94 4.26 8.84
C PRO A 120 26.66 4.94 7.49
N HIS A 121 27.62 4.89 6.57
CA HIS A 121 27.57 5.59 5.29
C HIS A 121 26.72 4.86 4.26
N TYR A 122 26.02 5.63 3.42
CA TYR A 122 25.36 5.09 2.23
C TYR A 122 26.40 4.79 1.15
N TRP A 123 26.17 3.76 0.36
CA TRP A 123 26.88 3.58 -0.92
C TRP A 123 26.04 4.22 -2.00
N VAL A 124 26.59 5.25 -2.64
CA VAL A 124 25.88 6.05 -3.62
C VAL A 124 26.63 6.02 -4.95
N ALA A 125 25.99 5.44 -5.96
CA ALA A 125 26.51 5.51 -7.32
C ALA A 125 26.06 6.83 -7.96
N GLN A 126 27.01 7.72 -8.22
CA GLN A 126 26.76 9.02 -8.82
C GLN A 126 27.22 9.05 -10.28
N GLN A 127 26.41 9.65 -11.14
CA GLN A 127 26.74 9.89 -12.54
C GLN A 127 26.25 11.27 -12.97
N ALA A 128 27.17 12.12 -13.44
CA ALA A 128 26.80 13.36 -14.12
C ALA A 128 26.44 13.06 -15.59
N ARG A 129 25.34 13.64 -16.06
CA ARG A 129 24.89 13.60 -17.46
C ARG A 129 24.51 15.02 -17.87
N GLY A 130 25.43 15.72 -18.53
CA GLY A 130 25.31 17.16 -18.73
C GLY A 130 25.26 17.87 -17.36
N GLU A 131 24.30 18.72 -17.16
CA GLU A 131 24.10 19.44 -15.89
C GLU A 131 23.39 18.64 -14.81
N VAL A 132 22.89 17.43 -15.12
CA VAL A 132 22.07 16.61 -14.21
C VAL A 132 22.94 15.61 -13.48
N LEU A 133 22.96 15.69 -12.15
CA LEU A 133 23.55 14.69 -11.26
C LEU A 133 22.54 13.62 -10.93
N TRP A 134 22.84 12.38 -11.28
CA TRP A 134 22.07 11.19 -10.95
C TRP A 134 22.70 10.47 -9.76
N GLU A 135 21.90 10.12 -8.78
CA GLU A 135 22.29 9.38 -7.59
C GLU A 135 21.45 8.12 -7.46
N LEU A 136 22.10 6.98 -7.36
CA LEU A 136 21.46 5.69 -7.09
C LEU A 136 21.91 5.18 -5.74
N TYR A 137 20.97 4.82 -4.86
CA TYR A 137 21.24 4.37 -3.51
C TYR A 137 20.23 3.30 -3.05
N ALA A 138 20.54 2.62 -1.95
CA ALA A 138 19.62 1.71 -1.29
C ALA A 138 19.41 2.11 0.18
N TRP A 139 18.13 2.09 0.63
CA TRP A 139 17.79 2.29 2.02
C TRP A 139 17.63 0.94 2.73
N GLY A 140 18.44 0.71 3.77
CA GLY A 140 18.51 -0.53 4.54
C GLY A 140 19.75 -0.56 5.41
N ARG A 141 20.12 -1.75 5.94
CA ARG A 141 21.35 -1.95 6.71
C ARG A 141 22.52 -2.27 5.78
N ARG A 142 23.70 -1.83 6.16
CA ARG A 142 24.93 -1.94 5.35
C ARG A 142 26.07 -2.44 6.22
N TYR A 143 26.82 -3.40 5.68
CA TYR A 143 27.97 -4.01 6.34
C TYR A 143 29.14 -4.13 5.36
N ALA A 144 30.35 -3.99 5.84
CA ALA A 144 31.55 -4.16 5.03
C ALA A 144 32.61 -4.97 5.77
N SER A 145 33.45 -5.69 5.02
CA SER A 145 34.68 -6.29 5.55
C SER A 145 35.66 -5.18 5.97
N PRO A 146 36.60 -5.45 6.90
CA PRO A 146 37.59 -4.46 7.35
C PRO A 146 38.43 -3.86 6.22
N ASP A 147 38.73 -4.64 5.18
CA ASP A 147 39.42 -4.20 3.97
C ASP A 147 38.49 -3.54 2.93
N GLY A 148 37.16 -3.54 3.17
CA GLY A 148 36.16 -2.95 2.29
C GLY A 148 35.90 -3.69 0.98
N THR A 149 36.51 -4.87 0.76
CA THR A 149 36.38 -5.64 -0.48
C THR A 149 35.07 -6.44 -0.55
N VAL A 150 34.44 -6.73 0.59
CA VAL A 150 33.14 -7.36 0.68
C VAL A 150 32.13 -6.35 1.21
N ARG A 151 30.99 -6.21 0.52
CA ARG A 151 29.88 -5.36 0.95
C ARG A 151 28.60 -6.16 1.02
N GLU A 152 27.87 -6.00 2.12
CA GLU A 152 26.59 -6.65 2.34
C GLU A 152 25.50 -5.62 2.61
N PHE A 153 24.40 -5.69 1.85
CA PHE A 153 23.22 -4.87 2.03
C PHE A 153 22.06 -5.75 2.51
N ARG A 154 21.33 -5.27 3.54
CA ARG A 154 20.16 -5.98 4.07
C ARG A 154 18.92 -5.12 3.92
N PHE A 155 17.95 -5.62 3.16
CA PHE A 155 16.57 -5.15 3.24
C PHE A 155 15.96 -5.56 4.56
N ILE A 156 15.10 -4.70 5.10
CA ILE A 156 14.32 -4.99 6.30
C ILE A 156 12.84 -5.03 5.90
N ARG A 157 12.16 -6.08 6.32
CA ARG A 157 10.76 -6.33 6.01
C ARG A 157 9.92 -6.45 7.27
N PHE A 158 8.71 -5.88 7.26
CA PHE A 158 7.77 -5.95 8.39
C PHE A 158 7.39 -7.38 8.79
N GLY A 159 7.08 -8.23 7.81
CA GLY A 159 6.72 -9.63 8.01
C GLY A 159 7.91 -10.57 7.90
N GLU A 160 7.65 -11.84 7.56
CA GLU A 160 8.68 -12.84 7.33
C GLU A 160 9.44 -12.59 6.02
N ALA A 161 10.72 -12.96 5.99
CA ALA A 161 11.48 -13.05 4.74
C ALA A 161 10.84 -14.13 3.86
N ASN A 162 10.58 -13.80 2.60
CA ASN A 162 9.87 -14.69 1.68
C ASN A 162 10.52 -14.69 0.30
N MET A 163 11.32 -15.75 0.03
CA MET A 163 11.99 -15.96 -1.25
C MET A 163 10.99 -16.13 -2.42
N ASP A 164 9.85 -16.79 -2.19
CA ASP A 164 8.90 -17.10 -3.27
C ASP A 164 8.29 -15.87 -3.92
N LYS A 165 8.21 -14.76 -3.19
CA LYS A 165 7.72 -13.47 -3.73
C LYS A 165 8.69 -12.81 -4.71
N TRP A 166 9.97 -13.21 -4.68
CA TRP A 166 11.00 -12.67 -5.57
C TRP A 166 11.07 -13.39 -6.91
N ASP A 167 10.44 -14.56 -7.03
CA ASP A 167 10.56 -15.45 -8.19
C ASP A 167 9.31 -15.54 -9.07
N LYS A 168 8.13 -15.13 -8.59
CA LYS A 168 6.86 -15.38 -9.31
C LYS A 168 6.19 -14.10 -9.84
N GLY A 169 5.87 -14.09 -11.13
CA GLY A 169 5.05 -13.09 -11.81
C GLY A 169 5.62 -11.67 -11.79
N ASP A 170 4.75 -10.67 -11.86
CA ASP A 170 5.14 -9.24 -11.85
C ASP A 170 5.72 -8.79 -10.49
N ALA A 171 5.30 -9.40 -9.40
CA ALA A 171 5.92 -9.20 -8.09
C ALA A 171 7.39 -9.66 -8.08
N GLY A 172 7.72 -10.75 -8.78
CA GLY A 172 9.08 -11.21 -8.96
C GLY A 172 9.94 -10.25 -9.79
N LYS A 173 9.40 -9.65 -10.86
CA LYS A 173 10.11 -8.63 -11.65
C LYS A 173 10.47 -7.41 -10.81
N ARG A 174 9.53 -6.87 -10.04
CA ARG A 174 9.76 -5.73 -9.12
C ARG A 174 10.79 -6.06 -8.05
N GLY A 175 10.68 -7.23 -7.47
CA GLY A 175 11.64 -7.75 -6.52
C GLY A 175 13.05 -7.74 -7.10
N ARG A 176 13.23 -8.30 -8.30
CA ARG A 176 14.52 -8.33 -8.99
C ARG A 176 15.09 -6.95 -9.27
N ALA A 177 14.27 -5.99 -9.70
CA ALA A 177 14.71 -4.60 -9.91
C ALA A 177 15.20 -3.94 -8.61
N ARG A 178 14.52 -4.16 -7.49
CA ARG A 178 14.96 -3.66 -6.17
C ARG A 178 16.30 -4.26 -5.74
N VAL A 179 16.46 -5.57 -5.89
CA VAL A 179 17.71 -6.28 -5.60
C VAL A 179 18.83 -5.78 -6.51
N ALA A 180 18.54 -5.59 -7.80
CA ALA A 180 19.49 -5.08 -8.78
C ALA A 180 20.00 -3.68 -8.45
N ILE A 181 19.12 -2.77 -8.03
CA ILE A 181 19.50 -1.42 -7.58
C ILE A 181 20.38 -1.50 -6.33
N ALA A 182 20.02 -2.32 -5.35
CA ALA A 182 20.78 -2.48 -4.11
C ALA A 182 22.18 -3.07 -4.37
N ALA A 183 22.25 -4.13 -5.19
CA ALA A 183 23.50 -4.77 -5.56
C ALA A 183 24.41 -3.81 -6.34
N TYR A 184 23.85 -3.05 -7.30
CA TYR A 184 24.62 -2.06 -8.07
C TYR A 184 25.13 -0.93 -7.18
N ALA A 185 24.31 -0.38 -6.29
CA ALA A 185 24.73 0.65 -5.35
C ALA A 185 25.81 0.14 -4.39
N ALA A 186 25.72 -1.11 -3.93
CA ALA A 186 26.75 -1.74 -3.11
C ALA A 186 28.04 -2.00 -3.87
N ALA A 187 27.97 -2.37 -5.17
CA ALA A 187 29.15 -2.63 -6.00
C ALA A 187 29.93 -1.36 -6.35
N PHE A 188 29.23 -0.35 -6.85
CA PHE A 188 29.83 0.83 -7.50
C PHE A 188 29.65 2.12 -6.71
N GLY A 189 28.87 2.11 -5.64
CA GLY A 189 28.62 3.28 -4.82
C GLY A 189 29.83 3.68 -3.98
N ILE A 190 30.10 4.98 -3.92
CA ILE A 190 31.10 5.55 -3.02
C ILE A 190 30.43 5.82 -1.66
N PRO A 191 31.10 5.55 -0.53
CA PRO A 191 30.59 5.88 0.79
C PRO A 191 30.30 7.38 0.91
N ALA A 192 29.08 7.71 1.38
CA ALA A 192 28.66 9.09 1.59
C ALA A 192 27.75 9.19 2.82
N PRO A 193 27.86 10.24 3.66
CA PRO A 193 26.92 10.50 4.73
C PRO A 193 25.55 10.84 4.17
N LYS A 194 24.50 10.61 4.96
CA LYS A 194 23.15 11.04 4.61
C LYS A 194 23.12 12.56 4.46
N PRO A 195 22.57 13.10 3.35
CA PRO A 195 22.45 14.55 3.18
C PRO A 195 21.50 15.15 4.24
N ASP A 196 21.87 16.32 4.74
CA ASP A 196 21.04 17.14 5.61
C ASP A 196 21.14 18.60 5.15
N PRO A 197 20.07 19.19 4.59
CA PRO A 197 18.75 18.60 4.32
C PRO A 197 18.76 17.53 3.21
N TRP A 198 17.76 16.65 3.23
CA TRP A 198 17.62 15.55 2.26
C TRP A 198 17.59 15.98 0.79
N GLY A 199 17.21 17.23 0.52
CA GLY A 199 17.22 17.81 -0.83
C GLY A 199 18.61 18.12 -1.40
N GLU A 200 19.69 18.08 -0.60
CA GLU A 200 21.05 18.28 -1.11
C GLU A 200 21.64 16.98 -1.70
N ALA A 201 22.61 17.13 -2.62
CA ALA A 201 23.34 15.99 -3.17
C ALA A 201 24.15 15.26 -2.09
N PHE A 202 24.28 13.95 -2.25
CA PHE A 202 25.24 13.19 -1.44
C PHE A 202 26.67 13.72 -1.70
N ARG A 203 27.45 13.80 -0.63
CA ARG A 203 28.86 14.21 -0.68
C ARG A 203 29.74 12.98 -0.42
N PRO A 204 30.27 12.33 -1.48
CA PRO A 204 31.15 11.18 -1.33
C PRO A 204 32.34 11.50 -0.42
N LEU A 205 32.73 10.54 0.39
CA LEU A 205 33.94 10.65 1.19
C LEU A 205 35.15 10.74 0.28
N ARG A 206 36.10 11.61 0.64
CA ARG A 206 37.36 11.79 -0.10
C ARG A 206 38.31 10.65 0.26
N GLY A 207 39.16 10.25 -0.68
CA GLY A 207 40.21 9.27 -0.52
C GLY A 207 40.08 8.10 -1.49
N GLU A 208 41.02 7.16 -1.40
CA GLU A 208 40.97 5.92 -2.15
C GLU A 208 39.94 4.99 -1.49
N HIS A 209 39.15 4.35 -2.32
CA HIS A 209 38.16 3.36 -1.88
C HIS A 209 38.57 1.97 -2.38
N PRO A 210 38.46 0.94 -1.53
CA PRO A 210 38.77 -0.41 -1.94
C PRO A 210 37.92 -0.85 -3.13
N VAL A 211 38.51 -1.62 -4.02
CA VAL A 211 37.80 -2.27 -5.11
C VAL A 211 36.95 -3.38 -4.54
N VAL A 212 35.66 -3.24 -4.66
CA VAL A 212 34.70 -4.26 -4.19
C VAL A 212 34.84 -5.51 -5.02
N GLN A 213 34.94 -6.68 -4.38
CA GLN A 213 35.10 -7.98 -5.02
C GLN A 213 33.85 -8.84 -4.90
N ARG A 214 33.14 -8.73 -3.78
CA ARG A 214 31.93 -9.52 -3.50
C ARG A 214 30.83 -8.63 -2.93
N ILE A 215 29.62 -8.80 -3.44
CA ILE A 215 28.41 -8.14 -2.96
C ILE A 215 27.40 -9.19 -2.52
N ARG A 216 26.79 -8.96 -1.36
CA ARG A 216 25.66 -9.73 -0.89
C ARG A 216 24.47 -8.81 -0.67
N VAL A 217 23.29 -9.26 -1.07
CA VAL A 217 22.01 -8.59 -0.78
C VAL A 217 21.11 -9.61 -0.10
N LEU A 218 20.65 -9.28 1.09
CA LEU A 218 19.79 -10.12 1.90
C LEU A 218 18.46 -9.41 2.20
N GLU A 219 17.43 -10.18 2.52
CA GLU A 219 16.22 -9.68 3.18
C GLU A 219 16.15 -10.29 4.58
N VAL A 220 15.86 -9.46 5.58
CA VAL A 220 15.63 -9.89 6.96
C VAL A 220 14.18 -9.58 7.32
N GLY A 221 13.43 -10.61 7.68
CA GLY A 221 12.07 -10.51 8.16
C GLY A 221 12.02 -10.21 9.65
N LEU A 222 11.23 -9.21 10.05
CA LEU A 222 11.12 -8.75 11.43
C LEU A 222 10.03 -9.45 12.25
N GLU A 223 9.33 -10.41 11.67
CA GLU A 223 8.28 -11.17 12.37
C GLU A 223 8.81 -12.47 12.98
N GLY A 224 9.68 -13.17 12.28
CA GLY A 224 10.22 -14.45 12.71
C GLY A 224 11.74 -14.55 12.60
N GLY A 225 12.46 -13.43 12.51
CA GLY A 225 13.92 -13.39 12.56
C GLY A 225 14.61 -14.23 11.47
N LYS A 226 13.96 -14.43 10.31
CA LYS A 226 14.55 -15.18 9.20
C LYS A 226 15.26 -14.26 8.23
N ALA A 227 16.39 -14.69 7.69
CA ALA A 227 17.11 -14.01 6.63
C ALA A 227 17.15 -14.86 5.36
N ALA A 228 17.04 -14.19 4.21
CA ALA A 228 17.13 -14.83 2.89
C ALA A 228 18.18 -14.10 2.05
N VAL A 229 19.07 -14.85 1.40
CA VAL A 229 20.06 -14.33 0.46
C VAL A 229 19.38 -14.16 -0.90
N LEU A 230 19.27 -12.90 -1.36
CA LEU A 230 18.64 -12.53 -2.63
C LEU A 230 19.66 -12.42 -3.77
N PHE A 231 20.90 -12.05 -3.43
CA PHE A 231 22.02 -11.97 -4.36
C PHE A 231 23.33 -12.21 -3.61
N ASP A 232 24.23 -12.98 -4.21
CA ASP A 232 25.61 -13.15 -3.76
C ASP A 232 26.49 -13.29 -5.00
N GLY A 233 27.37 -12.31 -5.25
CA GLY A 233 28.11 -12.29 -6.49
C GLY A 233 29.16 -11.20 -6.58
N THR A 234 29.74 -11.07 -7.77
CA THR A 234 30.77 -10.08 -8.11
C THR A 234 30.16 -8.75 -8.59
N PRO A 235 30.94 -7.65 -8.66
CA PRO A 235 30.49 -6.41 -9.25
C PRO A 235 29.99 -6.55 -10.70
N ALA A 236 30.64 -7.38 -11.52
CA ALA A 236 30.22 -7.64 -12.89
C ALA A 236 28.83 -8.32 -12.95
N GLN A 237 28.55 -9.26 -12.04
CA GLN A 237 27.25 -9.88 -11.93
C GLN A 237 26.18 -8.89 -11.43
N ALA A 238 26.52 -7.99 -10.50
CA ALA A 238 25.61 -6.94 -10.03
C ALA A 238 25.29 -5.94 -11.16
N GLU A 239 26.27 -5.58 -11.99
CA GLU A 239 26.08 -4.71 -13.16
C GLU A 239 25.15 -5.38 -14.20
N LYS A 240 25.38 -6.67 -14.48
CA LYS A 240 24.51 -7.44 -15.37
C LYS A 240 23.08 -7.46 -14.87
N LEU A 241 22.87 -7.80 -13.59
CA LEU A 241 21.55 -7.83 -12.95
C LEU A 241 20.84 -6.46 -13.05
N TYR A 242 21.60 -5.36 -12.80
CA TYR A 242 21.07 -4.01 -12.93
C TYR A 242 20.69 -3.67 -14.38
N ALA A 243 21.52 -4.07 -15.34
CA ALA A 243 21.25 -3.85 -16.76
C ALA A 243 19.97 -4.56 -17.22
N GLU A 244 19.74 -5.78 -16.74
CA GLU A 244 18.61 -6.61 -17.14
C GLU A 244 17.29 -6.22 -16.46
N HIS A 245 17.33 -5.76 -15.22
CA HIS A 245 16.10 -5.63 -14.42
C HIS A 245 15.77 -4.21 -13.93
N ALA A 246 16.69 -3.26 -13.97
CA ALA A 246 16.46 -1.93 -13.38
C ALA A 246 16.85 -0.74 -14.25
N ARG A 247 17.82 -0.89 -15.16
CA ARG A 247 18.42 0.23 -15.90
C ARG A 247 17.40 1.07 -16.65
N ASP A 248 16.49 0.43 -17.38
CA ASP A 248 15.54 1.13 -18.24
C ASP A 248 14.51 1.88 -17.40
N GLN A 249 14.01 1.26 -16.34
CA GLN A 249 13.09 1.89 -15.40
C GLN A 249 13.77 3.10 -14.71
N VAL A 250 15.01 2.97 -14.26
CA VAL A 250 15.78 4.06 -13.66
C VAL A 250 15.97 5.22 -14.64
N ARG A 251 16.24 4.94 -15.93
CA ARG A 251 16.41 5.97 -16.96
C ARG A 251 15.15 6.75 -17.26
N THR A 252 14.00 6.09 -17.22
CA THR A 252 12.70 6.67 -17.58
C THR A 252 12.00 7.33 -16.42
N ILE A 253 12.37 7.05 -15.17
CA ILE A 253 11.66 7.54 -13.98
C ILE A 253 11.47 9.06 -13.94
N LYS A 254 12.47 9.83 -14.40
CA LYS A 254 12.41 11.30 -14.45
C LYS A 254 11.40 11.81 -15.49
N VAL A 255 11.06 10.99 -16.48
CA VAL A 255 10.15 11.39 -17.55
C VAL A 255 8.72 11.53 -17.01
N GLY A 256 8.40 10.77 -15.95
CA GLY A 256 7.03 10.68 -15.46
C GLY A 256 6.14 9.85 -16.39
N GLY A 257 4.87 10.14 -16.38
CA GLY A 257 3.87 9.49 -17.22
C GLY A 257 2.48 9.98 -16.87
N GLU A 258 1.46 9.25 -17.27
CA GLU A 258 0.09 9.58 -16.91
C GLU A 258 -0.11 9.47 -15.39
N ALA A 259 -0.68 10.53 -14.80
CA ALA A 259 -0.95 10.55 -13.37
C ALA A 259 -2.06 9.54 -13.03
N GLN A 260 -1.80 8.73 -12.02
CA GLN A 260 -2.73 7.70 -11.55
C GLN A 260 -3.07 7.96 -10.07
N PRO A 261 -4.18 8.67 -9.79
CA PRO A 261 -4.60 8.94 -8.43
C PRO A 261 -4.86 7.65 -7.64
N GLY A 262 -4.35 7.61 -6.40
CA GLY A 262 -4.47 6.45 -5.52
C GLY A 262 -4.09 6.79 -4.07
N THR A 263 -3.83 5.77 -3.27
CA THR A 263 -3.43 5.91 -1.86
C THR A 263 -2.20 6.79 -1.67
N GLU A 264 -1.31 6.80 -2.65
CA GLU A 264 -0.06 7.57 -2.65
C GLU A 264 -0.27 9.09 -2.80
N CYS A 265 -1.49 9.53 -3.13
CA CYS A 265 -1.82 10.97 -3.24
C CYS A 265 -1.71 11.68 -1.88
N ALA A 266 -1.94 10.95 -0.77
CA ALA A 266 -1.65 11.49 0.55
C ALA A 266 -0.13 11.70 0.72
N GLY A 267 0.26 12.94 0.98
CA GLY A 267 1.67 13.32 1.08
C GLY A 267 2.41 13.44 -0.26
N CYS A 268 1.73 13.31 -1.39
CA CYS A 268 2.31 13.61 -2.69
C CYS A 268 2.60 15.10 -2.83
N LYS A 269 3.84 15.47 -3.14
CA LYS A 269 4.21 16.89 -3.31
C LYS A 269 3.60 17.55 -4.54
N LEU A 270 3.02 16.77 -5.47
CA LEU A 270 2.26 17.26 -6.61
C LEU A 270 0.76 17.41 -6.33
N ASN A 271 0.28 17.03 -5.15
CA ASN A 271 -1.14 16.97 -4.83
C ASN A 271 -1.90 18.26 -5.20
N THR A 272 -1.34 19.43 -4.87
CA THR A 272 -1.96 20.73 -5.17
C THR A 272 -1.95 21.08 -6.66
N ALA A 273 -1.04 20.52 -7.45
CA ALA A 273 -0.86 20.79 -8.87
C ALA A 273 -1.35 19.65 -9.78
N CYS A 274 -1.87 18.56 -9.19
CA CYS A 274 -2.34 17.39 -9.95
C CYS A 274 -3.76 17.62 -10.45
N ASP A 275 -3.93 17.75 -11.76
CA ASP A 275 -5.23 17.98 -12.39
C ASP A 275 -6.07 16.70 -12.51
N THR A 276 -5.42 15.52 -12.44
CA THR A 276 -6.09 14.21 -12.49
C THR A 276 -6.69 13.78 -11.15
N LEU A 277 -6.34 14.42 -10.03
CA LEU A 277 -6.92 14.13 -8.73
C LEU A 277 -8.19 14.98 -8.53
N PRO A 278 -9.40 14.41 -8.60
CA PRO A 278 -10.63 15.18 -8.42
C PRO A 278 -10.71 15.76 -7.00
N ARG A 279 -11.16 17.01 -6.91
CA ARG A 279 -11.37 17.73 -5.65
C ARG A 279 -12.85 17.87 -5.39
N ILE A 280 -13.31 17.35 -4.27
CA ILE A 280 -14.72 17.33 -3.86
C ILE A 280 -14.81 17.87 -2.42
N PRO A 281 -15.05 19.18 -2.26
CA PRO A 281 -15.21 19.76 -0.94
C PRO A 281 -16.39 19.13 -0.19
N GLY A 282 -16.22 18.83 1.10
CA GLY A 282 -17.28 18.32 1.96
C GLY A 282 -17.73 16.88 1.66
N LEU A 283 -16.93 16.09 0.95
CA LEU A 283 -17.24 14.69 0.64
C LEU A 283 -17.50 13.84 1.88
N LEU A 284 -16.75 14.08 2.95
CA LEU A 284 -16.90 13.39 4.24
C LEU A 284 -17.82 14.12 5.23
N GLY A 285 -18.34 15.30 4.86
CA GLY A 285 -19.14 16.15 5.75
C GLY A 285 -18.37 16.71 6.95
N VAL A 286 -17.03 16.71 6.91
CA VAL A 286 -16.14 17.19 7.99
C VAL A 286 -15.34 18.37 7.49
N ALA A 287 -15.13 19.38 8.31
CA ALA A 287 -14.39 20.59 7.96
C ALA A 287 -13.22 20.83 8.93
N ASP A 288 -12.01 20.47 8.52
CA ASP A 288 -10.73 20.92 9.09
C ASP A 288 -9.65 20.85 8.01
N PRO A 289 -9.54 21.84 7.13
CA PRO A 289 -8.55 21.86 6.05
C PRO A 289 -7.11 21.96 6.57
N THR A 290 -6.93 22.22 7.87
CA THR A 290 -5.62 22.31 8.52
C THR A 290 -5.18 20.99 9.16
N ALA A 291 -6.03 19.97 9.17
CA ALA A 291 -5.66 18.64 9.65
C ALA A 291 -4.48 18.06 8.85
N PRO A 292 -3.68 17.17 9.45
CA PRO A 292 -2.71 16.39 8.68
C PRO A 292 -3.40 15.64 7.54
N GLN A 293 -2.87 15.75 6.32
CA GLN A 293 -3.42 14.98 5.22
C GLN A 293 -3.26 13.48 5.46
N ARG A 294 -4.34 12.75 5.37
CA ARG A 294 -4.41 11.30 5.57
C ARG A 294 -5.24 10.66 4.46
N THR A 295 -5.05 9.36 4.27
CA THR A 295 -5.92 8.55 3.42
C THR A 295 -7.04 7.95 4.26
N TRP A 296 -8.26 7.95 3.73
CA TRP A 296 -9.42 7.31 4.33
C TRP A 296 -10.18 6.47 3.29
N SER A 297 -10.75 5.37 3.73
CA SER A 297 -11.69 4.54 3.00
C SER A 297 -12.78 4.05 3.94
N VAL A 298 -13.87 3.54 3.39
CA VAL A 298 -14.94 2.94 4.20
C VAL A 298 -14.42 1.82 5.11
N SER A 299 -13.47 1.02 4.62
CA SER A 299 -12.85 -0.03 5.44
C SER A 299 -12.10 0.54 6.65
N ASN A 300 -11.43 1.68 6.50
CA ASN A 300 -10.81 2.40 7.62
C ASN A 300 -11.86 2.90 8.61
N GLY A 301 -12.95 3.51 8.13
CA GLY A 301 -14.04 3.97 8.97
C GLY A 301 -14.66 2.83 9.79
N ARG A 302 -14.92 1.68 9.15
CA ARG A 302 -15.44 0.48 9.84
C ARG A 302 -14.48 -0.07 10.88
N SER A 303 -13.20 -0.23 10.53
CA SER A 303 -12.17 -0.69 11.47
C SER A 303 -12.03 0.27 12.66
N TYR A 304 -12.10 1.58 12.41
CA TYR A 304 -12.05 2.61 13.43
C TYR A 304 -13.26 2.56 14.37
N GLN A 305 -14.48 2.35 13.84
CA GLN A 305 -15.67 2.21 14.67
C GLN A 305 -15.58 1.03 15.63
N VAL A 306 -14.99 -0.08 15.18
CA VAL A 306 -14.71 -1.23 16.04
C VAL A 306 -13.66 -0.86 17.09
N CYS A 307 -12.51 -0.38 16.66
CA CYS A 307 -11.41 0.01 17.53
C CYS A 307 -10.44 0.98 16.83
N PRO A 308 -10.27 2.23 17.30
CA PRO A 308 -9.33 3.19 16.72
C PRO A 308 -7.88 2.66 16.63
N ALA A 309 -7.42 1.94 17.66
CA ALA A 309 -6.10 1.32 17.66
C ALA A 309 -5.96 0.26 16.56
N GLN A 310 -7.00 -0.53 16.30
CA GLN A 310 -7.01 -1.51 15.22
C GLN A 310 -6.83 -0.83 13.86
N ASP A 311 -7.61 0.21 13.55
CA ASP A 311 -7.46 0.97 12.30
C ASP A 311 -6.06 1.54 12.15
N HIS A 312 -5.54 2.19 13.19
CA HIS A 312 -4.20 2.78 13.16
C HIS A 312 -3.11 1.74 12.91
N LEU A 313 -3.11 0.64 13.65
CA LEU A 313 -2.10 -0.41 13.52
C LEU A 313 -2.17 -1.13 12.16
N LEU A 314 -3.36 -1.34 11.62
CA LEU A 314 -3.53 -1.89 10.26
C LEU A 314 -2.93 -0.97 9.20
N ARG A 315 -3.09 0.35 9.32
CA ARG A 315 -2.51 1.33 8.40
C ARG A 315 -0.98 1.42 8.47
N LEU A 316 -0.38 1.05 9.59
CA LEU A 316 1.08 0.97 9.72
C LEU A 316 1.69 -0.24 9.00
N HIS A 317 0.86 -1.13 8.44
CA HIS A 317 1.29 -2.36 7.75
C HIS A 317 2.15 -3.30 8.61
N ILE A 318 2.05 -3.20 9.93
CA ILE A 318 2.70 -4.16 10.82
C ILE A 318 2.07 -5.55 10.63
N PRO A 319 2.80 -6.65 10.92
CA PRO A 319 2.29 -7.99 10.72
C PRO A 319 0.95 -8.21 11.41
N LYS A 320 0.04 -8.83 10.68
CA LYS A 320 -1.30 -9.14 11.16
C LYS A 320 -1.55 -10.65 11.12
N GLN A 321 -2.30 -11.13 12.08
CA GLN A 321 -2.83 -12.49 12.05
C GLN A 321 -4.05 -12.48 11.13
N ASN A 322 -4.00 -13.23 10.04
CA ASN A 322 -5.10 -13.38 9.12
C ASN A 322 -5.68 -14.79 9.31
N GLU A 323 -6.58 -14.92 10.26
CA GLU A 323 -7.47 -16.07 10.30
C GLU A 323 -8.73 -15.68 9.53
N TYR A 324 -8.85 -16.19 8.31
CA TYR A 324 -10.08 -16.06 7.54
C TYR A 324 -11.01 -17.20 7.91
N SER A 325 -12.29 -16.89 8.19
CA SER A 325 -13.32 -17.92 8.25
C SER A 325 -13.47 -18.57 6.88
N GLU A 326 -13.90 -19.81 6.83
CA GLU A 326 -14.14 -20.54 5.58
C GLU A 326 -15.06 -19.75 4.64
N SER A 327 -16.13 -19.15 5.18
CA SER A 327 -17.02 -18.29 4.40
C SER A 327 -16.36 -17.03 3.85
N ALA A 328 -15.37 -16.46 4.54
CA ALA A 328 -14.58 -15.33 4.03
C ALA A 328 -13.64 -15.77 2.90
N VAL A 329 -13.01 -16.94 3.04
CA VAL A 329 -12.16 -17.53 1.98
C VAL A 329 -13.02 -17.81 0.74
N ARG A 330 -14.22 -18.39 0.90
CA ARG A 330 -15.17 -18.55 -0.22
C ARG A 330 -15.49 -17.22 -0.90
N GLY A 331 -15.84 -16.19 -0.11
CA GLY A 331 -16.13 -14.86 -0.65
C GLY A 331 -14.97 -14.32 -1.49
N HIS A 332 -13.76 -14.41 -0.97
CA HIS A 332 -12.56 -14.00 -1.72
C HIS A 332 -12.32 -14.82 -2.99
N ALA A 333 -12.57 -16.13 -2.96
CA ALA A 333 -12.41 -16.99 -4.14
C ALA A 333 -13.45 -16.63 -5.22
N VAL A 334 -14.72 -16.39 -4.84
CA VAL A 334 -15.77 -15.95 -5.76
C VAL A 334 -15.42 -14.61 -6.40
N HIS A 335 -14.97 -13.61 -5.62
CA HIS A 335 -14.54 -12.32 -6.16
C HIS A 335 -13.35 -12.46 -7.11
N ALA A 336 -12.34 -13.25 -6.74
CA ALA A 336 -11.17 -13.48 -7.60
C ALA A 336 -11.56 -14.14 -8.93
N TRP A 337 -12.48 -15.11 -8.90
CA TRP A 337 -12.98 -15.76 -10.12
C TRP A 337 -13.72 -14.77 -11.02
N LEU A 338 -14.62 -13.94 -10.45
CA LEU A 338 -15.34 -12.91 -11.20
C LEU A 338 -14.37 -11.92 -11.84
N GLU A 339 -13.37 -11.46 -11.11
CA GLU A 339 -12.33 -10.56 -11.62
C GLU A 339 -11.57 -11.19 -12.79
N GLU A 340 -11.15 -12.46 -12.68
CA GLU A 340 -10.43 -13.17 -13.73
C GLU A 340 -11.27 -13.34 -14.99
N ASN A 341 -12.54 -13.72 -14.85
CA ASN A 341 -13.44 -13.92 -15.99
C ASN A 341 -13.83 -12.59 -16.66
N HIS A 342 -14.10 -11.54 -15.90
CA HIS A 342 -14.43 -10.23 -16.44
C HIS A 342 -13.22 -9.53 -17.10
N ARG A 343 -11.99 -9.98 -16.85
CA ARG A 343 -10.79 -9.51 -17.60
C ARG A 343 -10.72 -9.99 -19.04
N ASN A 344 -11.62 -10.87 -19.45
CA ASN A 344 -11.66 -11.35 -20.83
C ASN A 344 -11.79 -10.14 -21.80
N PRO A 345 -10.84 -9.94 -22.72
CA PRO A 345 -10.85 -8.80 -23.65
C PRO A 345 -12.04 -8.81 -24.61
N LEU A 346 -12.71 -9.95 -24.78
CA LEU A 346 -13.91 -10.08 -25.58
C LEU A 346 -15.16 -9.57 -24.85
N HIS A 347 -15.07 -9.24 -23.56
CA HIS A 347 -16.19 -8.85 -22.72
C HIS A 347 -17.40 -9.77 -22.85
N ALA A 348 -17.14 -11.06 -23.01
CA ALA A 348 -18.19 -12.07 -23.10
C ALA A 348 -18.89 -12.24 -21.74
N ALA A 349 -20.22 -12.37 -21.77
CA ALA A 349 -20.98 -12.65 -20.55
C ALA A 349 -20.55 -13.98 -19.92
N CYS A 350 -20.50 -14.01 -18.61
CA CYS A 350 -20.29 -15.24 -17.87
C CYS A 350 -21.42 -16.23 -18.14
N THR A 351 -21.09 -17.48 -18.31
CA THR A 351 -22.06 -18.56 -18.53
C THR A 351 -21.86 -19.68 -17.54
N VAL A 352 -22.83 -20.56 -17.43
CA VAL A 352 -22.73 -21.75 -16.59
C VAL A 352 -21.61 -22.70 -17.03
N TRP A 353 -21.10 -22.56 -18.24
CA TRP A 353 -19.99 -23.36 -18.77
C TRP A 353 -18.61 -22.84 -18.35
N ASP A 354 -18.55 -21.61 -17.82
CA ASP A 354 -17.33 -20.99 -17.31
C ASP A 354 -17.05 -21.38 -15.85
N ILE A 355 -18.04 -21.99 -15.17
CA ILE A 355 -17.92 -22.42 -13.77
C ILE A 355 -16.85 -23.49 -13.65
N PRO A 356 -16.12 -23.56 -12.49
CA PRO A 356 -15.11 -24.59 -12.27
C PRO A 356 -15.60 -25.98 -12.57
N LEU A 357 -14.84 -26.74 -13.40
CA LEU A 357 -15.19 -28.12 -13.80
C LEU A 357 -15.29 -29.09 -12.62
N GLN A 358 -14.55 -28.82 -11.57
CA GLN A 358 -14.62 -29.53 -10.29
C GLN A 358 -15.24 -28.57 -9.26
N PRO A 359 -16.56 -28.55 -9.13
CA PRO A 359 -17.24 -27.54 -8.31
C PRO A 359 -16.98 -27.67 -6.81
N ASP A 360 -16.47 -28.79 -6.36
CA ASP A 360 -16.12 -29.09 -4.96
C ASP A 360 -14.62 -28.89 -4.65
N ASP A 361 -13.80 -28.53 -5.65
CA ASP A 361 -12.35 -28.28 -5.49
C ASP A 361 -11.86 -27.33 -6.56
N TRP A 362 -11.65 -26.05 -6.24
CA TRP A 362 -11.20 -25.08 -7.21
C TRP A 362 -10.39 -23.92 -6.61
N THR A 363 -9.64 -23.25 -7.48
CA THR A 363 -8.78 -22.11 -7.14
C THR A 363 -9.10 -20.93 -8.04
N ALA A 364 -9.16 -19.73 -7.45
CA ALA A 364 -9.18 -18.47 -8.17
C ALA A 364 -8.22 -17.48 -7.51
N GLY A 365 -7.36 -16.83 -8.30
CA GLY A 365 -6.26 -16.02 -7.78
C GLY A 365 -5.35 -16.83 -6.85
N LYS A 366 -5.26 -16.40 -5.60
CA LYS A 366 -4.49 -17.09 -4.56
C LYS A 366 -5.36 -17.96 -3.64
N TRP A 367 -6.67 -18.03 -3.88
CA TRP A 367 -7.63 -18.65 -3.00
C TRP A 367 -7.98 -20.03 -3.50
N HIS A 368 -7.73 -21.04 -2.67
CA HIS A 368 -8.11 -22.43 -2.90
C HIS A 368 -9.21 -22.80 -1.91
N ILE A 369 -10.30 -23.34 -2.41
CA ILE A 369 -11.44 -23.79 -1.62
C ILE A 369 -11.88 -25.19 -2.02
N THR A 370 -12.35 -25.95 -1.04
CA THR A 370 -12.73 -27.35 -1.20
C THR A 370 -14.04 -27.67 -0.49
N GLY A 371 -14.66 -28.80 -0.83
CA GLY A 371 -15.84 -29.33 -0.15
C GLY A 371 -17.07 -28.44 -0.26
N GLU A 372 -17.84 -28.30 0.83
CA GLU A 372 -19.11 -27.57 0.85
C GLU A 372 -18.96 -26.06 0.54
N GLU A 373 -17.84 -25.45 0.95
CA GLU A 373 -17.56 -24.05 0.64
C GLU A 373 -17.29 -23.86 -0.85
N ALA A 374 -16.59 -24.80 -1.51
CA ALA A 374 -16.38 -24.79 -2.95
C ALA A 374 -17.67 -24.98 -3.74
N LEU A 375 -18.51 -25.95 -3.34
CA LEU A 375 -19.84 -26.17 -3.93
C LEU A 375 -20.73 -24.94 -3.79
N THR A 376 -20.75 -24.34 -2.61
CA THR A 376 -21.51 -23.10 -2.36
C THR A 376 -21.01 -21.95 -3.23
N GLY A 377 -19.68 -21.77 -3.35
CA GLY A 377 -19.08 -20.78 -4.24
C GLY A 377 -19.45 -21.02 -5.70
N SER A 378 -19.37 -22.25 -6.19
CA SER A 378 -19.74 -22.61 -7.57
C SER A 378 -21.21 -22.30 -7.89
N ARG A 379 -22.14 -22.56 -6.94
CA ARG A 379 -23.55 -22.17 -7.09
C ARG A 379 -23.72 -20.65 -7.17
N MET A 380 -22.99 -19.89 -6.34
CA MET A 380 -22.99 -18.43 -6.40
C MET A 380 -22.52 -17.90 -7.77
N LEU A 381 -21.48 -18.53 -8.34
CA LEU A 381 -21.00 -18.20 -9.69
C LEU A 381 -22.03 -18.55 -10.77
N ALA A 382 -22.75 -19.67 -10.63
CA ALA A 382 -23.83 -20.04 -11.54
C ALA A 382 -24.96 -19.00 -11.52
N ASN A 383 -25.35 -18.56 -10.32
CA ASN A 383 -26.39 -17.53 -10.16
C ASN A 383 -25.94 -16.17 -10.70
N HIS A 384 -24.64 -15.83 -10.62
CA HIS A 384 -24.08 -14.61 -11.22
C HIS A 384 -24.26 -14.60 -12.74
N ALA A 385 -24.15 -15.74 -13.41
CA ALA A 385 -24.23 -15.81 -14.88
C ALA A 385 -25.51 -15.15 -15.43
N ASP A 386 -26.63 -15.26 -14.72
CA ASP A 386 -27.91 -14.64 -15.11
C ASP A 386 -27.94 -13.11 -14.89
N LEU A 387 -26.97 -12.55 -14.17
CA LEU A 387 -26.90 -11.14 -13.81
C LEU A 387 -25.60 -10.47 -14.28
N CYS A 388 -24.78 -11.19 -15.07
CA CYS A 388 -23.51 -10.67 -15.56
C CYS A 388 -23.72 -9.40 -16.40
N PRO A 389 -23.04 -8.29 -16.09
CA PRO A 389 -23.21 -7.03 -16.81
C PRO A 389 -22.99 -7.18 -18.34
N TYR A 390 -22.04 -8.03 -18.75
CA TYR A 390 -21.72 -8.24 -20.16
C TYR A 390 -22.84 -8.87 -20.99
N MET A 391 -23.93 -9.35 -20.38
CA MET A 391 -25.13 -9.75 -21.13
C MET A 391 -25.77 -8.59 -21.91
N ARG A 392 -25.44 -7.34 -21.56
CA ARG A 392 -25.91 -6.13 -22.24
C ARG A 392 -25.09 -5.81 -23.52
N GLY A 393 -24.06 -6.60 -23.80
CA GLY A 393 -23.27 -6.51 -25.03
C GLY A 393 -22.67 -5.13 -25.27
N ASP A 394 -22.86 -4.58 -26.47
CA ASP A 394 -22.26 -3.32 -26.92
C ASP A 394 -22.67 -2.06 -26.12
N GLN A 395 -23.68 -2.17 -25.24
CA GLN A 395 -24.03 -1.08 -24.33
C GLN A 395 -22.97 -0.87 -23.25
N ILE A 396 -22.17 -1.92 -22.95
CA ILE A 396 -21.12 -1.87 -21.93
C ILE A 396 -19.81 -1.41 -22.53
N THR A 397 -19.26 -0.35 -21.96
CA THR A 397 -17.98 0.24 -22.37
C THR A 397 -17.15 0.64 -21.16
N GLU A 398 -15.87 0.96 -21.36
CA GLU A 398 -14.96 1.45 -20.31
C GLU A 398 -15.00 0.62 -19.01
N VAL A 399 -14.86 -0.68 -19.12
CA VAL A 399 -14.86 -1.55 -17.94
C VAL A 399 -13.54 -1.44 -17.18
N ARG A 400 -13.64 -1.25 -15.86
CA ARG A 400 -12.52 -1.23 -14.91
C ARG A 400 -12.85 -2.18 -13.76
N LEU A 401 -12.00 -3.18 -13.57
CA LEU A 401 -12.17 -4.17 -12.49
C LEU A 401 -11.34 -3.77 -11.29
N GLU A 402 -11.94 -3.77 -10.12
CA GLU A 402 -11.33 -3.36 -8.85
C GLU A 402 -10.49 -2.07 -8.93
N PRO A 403 -10.92 -1.02 -9.65
CA PRO A 403 -10.11 0.18 -9.79
C PRO A 403 -9.96 0.88 -8.43
N THR A 404 -8.77 1.39 -8.17
CA THR A 404 -8.57 2.29 -7.04
C THR A 404 -8.91 3.71 -7.49
N LEU A 405 -9.99 4.26 -6.95
CA LEU A 405 -10.43 5.63 -7.18
C LEU A 405 -9.98 6.50 -6.00
N ALA A 406 -9.39 7.65 -6.28
CA ALA A 406 -8.95 8.58 -5.25
C ALA A 406 -9.56 9.97 -5.50
N PHE A 407 -10.01 10.61 -4.43
CA PHE A 407 -10.63 11.93 -4.42
C PHE A 407 -10.06 12.75 -3.27
N HIS A 408 -9.85 14.04 -3.47
CA HIS A 408 -9.39 14.91 -2.41
C HIS A 408 -10.59 15.69 -1.83
N ASP A 409 -11.00 15.32 -0.62
CA ASP A 409 -11.89 16.19 0.18
C ASP A 409 -11.05 17.34 0.72
N THR A 410 -11.22 18.52 0.14
CA THR A 410 -10.42 19.71 0.47
C THR A 410 -10.84 20.34 1.80
N ASP A 411 -12.08 20.17 2.24
CA ASP A 411 -12.58 20.69 3.50
C ASP A 411 -12.05 19.88 4.69
N ALA A 412 -11.93 18.56 4.51
CA ALA A 412 -11.36 17.67 5.52
C ALA A 412 -9.84 17.50 5.39
N ASN A 413 -9.22 17.91 4.26
CA ASN A 413 -7.86 17.60 3.86
C ASN A 413 -7.57 16.08 3.87
N VAL A 414 -8.46 15.29 3.26
CA VAL A 414 -8.40 13.82 3.23
C VAL A 414 -8.39 13.30 1.80
N ILE A 415 -7.53 12.34 1.52
CA ILE A 415 -7.60 11.55 0.28
C ILE A 415 -8.56 10.39 0.53
N VAL A 416 -9.73 10.48 -0.07
CA VAL A 416 -10.79 9.47 0.03
C VAL A 416 -10.57 8.41 -1.04
N ILE A 417 -10.55 7.15 -0.65
CA ILE A 417 -10.35 6.00 -1.53
C ILE A 417 -11.65 5.20 -1.62
N ALA A 418 -12.10 4.98 -2.85
CA ALA A 418 -13.15 4.04 -3.18
C ALA A 418 -12.60 2.93 -4.09
N LYS A 419 -13.07 1.71 -3.93
CA LYS A 419 -12.63 0.56 -4.70
C LYS A 419 -13.85 -0.32 -5.03
N PRO A 420 -14.60 0.00 -6.10
CA PRO A 420 -15.67 -0.87 -6.58
C PRO A 420 -15.15 -2.22 -7.05
N ASP A 421 -15.95 -3.27 -6.94
CA ASP A 421 -15.62 -4.56 -7.55
C ASP A 421 -15.62 -4.43 -9.09
N MET A 422 -16.55 -3.64 -9.65
CA MET A 422 -16.59 -3.31 -11.08
C MET A 422 -17.11 -1.90 -11.31
N LEU A 423 -16.46 -1.14 -12.18
CA LEU A 423 -16.90 0.16 -12.66
C LEU A 423 -16.98 0.10 -14.19
N TYR A 424 -18.12 0.45 -14.76
CA TYR A 424 -18.30 0.42 -16.21
C TYR A 424 -19.26 1.50 -16.70
N LYS A 425 -19.21 1.79 -17.99
CA LYS A 425 -20.22 2.64 -18.63
C LYS A 425 -21.24 1.79 -19.37
N GLU A 426 -22.51 2.13 -19.17
CA GLU A 426 -23.64 1.64 -19.95
C GLU A 426 -24.30 2.84 -20.64
N ASP A 427 -24.36 2.82 -21.97
CA ASP A 427 -24.87 3.92 -22.78
C ASP A 427 -24.23 5.30 -22.45
N GLY A 428 -22.97 5.28 -22.00
CA GLY A 428 -22.18 6.45 -21.62
C GLY A 428 -22.39 6.96 -20.19
N SER A 429 -23.20 6.27 -19.37
CA SER A 429 -23.45 6.56 -17.95
C SER A 429 -22.68 5.59 -17.06
N TRP A 430 -22.09 6.08 -15.98
CA TRP A 430 -21.33 5.23 -15.07
C TRP A 430 -22.24 4.34 -14.22
N VAL A 431 -21.84 3.09 -14.08
CA VAL A 431 -22.40 2.13 -13.15
C VAL A 431 -21.31 1.69 -12.16
N TYR A 432 -21.58 1.91 -10.89
CA TYR A 432 -20.72 1.48 -9.78
C TYR A 432 -21.29 0.19 -9.22
N ARG A 433 -20.61 -0.95 -9.40
CA ARG A 433 -21.10 -2.26 -8.99
C ARG A 433 -20.27 -2.82 -7.84
N GLU A 434 -20.96 -3.21 -6.79
CA GLU A 434 -20.47 -3.98 -5.66
C GLU A 434 -21.09 -5.37 -5.67
N THR A 435 -20.29 -6.40 -5.47
CA THR A 435 -20.74 -7.79 -5.34
C THR A 435 -20.53 -8.26 -3.90
N LYS A 436 -21.51 -8.92 -3.33
CA LYS A 436 -21.42 -9.49 -1.97
C LYS A 436 -21.93 -10.92 -1.94
N THR A 437 -21.11 -11.82 -1.39
CA THR A 437 -21.50 -13.20 -1.12
C THR A 437 -22.14 -13.31 0.26
N ARG A 438 -23.25 -13.99 0.37
CA ARG A 438 -24.00 -14.17 1.63
C ARG A 438 -24.52 -15.59 1.76
N GLN A 439 -24.78 -16.02 2.98
CA GLN A 439 -25.46 -17.30 3.24
C GLN A 439 -26.97 -17.21 3.02
N ARG A 440 -27.55 -16.01 3.20
CA ARG A 440 -29.01 -15.79 3.11
C ARG A 440 -29.29 -14.45 2.41
N PRO A 441 -30.40 -14.33 1.71
CA PRO A 441 -30.90 -13.07 1.17
C PRO A 441 -31.02 -11.98 2.25
N LEU A 442 -31.06 -10.71 1.81
CA LEU A 442 -31.35 -9.59 2.71
C LEU A 442 -32.79 -9.66 3.22
N ARG A 443 -32.96 -9.21 4.45
CA ARG A 443 -34.32 -9.04 5.01
C ARG A 443 -34.95 -7.79 4.37
N PRO A 444 -36.28 -7.83 4.12
CA PRO A 444 -36.99 -6.61 3.72
C PRO A 444 -36.77 -5.49 4.74
N GLY A 445 -36.51 -4.26 4.24
CA GLY A 445 -36.29 -3.09 5.09
C GLY A 445 -34.86 -2.98 5.68
N THR A 446 -33.91 -3.79 5.22
CA THR A 446 -32.49 -3.63 5.58
C THR A 446 -31.99 -2.25 5.15
N ASP A 447 -31.32 -1.53 6.07
CA ASP A 447 -30.64 -0.29 5.75
C ASP A 447 -29.33 -0.61 4.98
N LEU A 448 -29.37 -0.38 3.67
CA LEU A 448 -28.24 -0.69 2.79
C LEU A 448 -26.99 0.15 3.09
N PHE A 449 -27.16 1.39 3.51
CA PHE A 449 -26.01 2.26 3.77
C PHE A 449 -25.34 1.95 5.12
N HIS A 450 -26.10 1.44 6.08
CA HIS A 450 -25.55 0.94 7.32
C HIS A 450 -24.81 -0.39 7.13
N ASP A 451 -25.43 -1.36 6.44
CA ASP A 451 -24.84 -2.70 6.24
C ASP A 451 -23.69 -2.68 5.24
N PHE A 452 -23.80 -1.85 4.19
CA PHE A 452 -22.83 -1.71 3.10
C PHE A 452 -22.43 -0.23 2.87
N PRO A 453 -21.71 0.40 3.81
CA PRO A 453 -21.42 1.83 3.74
C PRO A 453 -20.53 2.24 2.55
N GLN A 454 -19.92 1.29 1.84
CA GLN A 454 -19.29 1.56 0.54
C GLN A 454 -20.30 2.02 -0.52
N LEU A 455 -21.57 1.59 -0.42
CA LEU A 455 -22.64 2.08 -1.29
C LEU A 455 -22.99 3.54 -0.97
N ALA A 456 -22.94 3.93 0.31
CA ALA A 456 -23.14 5.33 0.70
C ALA A 456 -22.06 6.22 0.09
N LEU A 457 -20.78 5.83 0.19
CA LEU A 457 -19.70 6.58 -0.44
C LEU A 457 -19.88 6.64 -1.97
N ALA A 458 -20.22 5.52 -2.62
CA ALA A 458 -20.50 5.45 -4.04
C ALA A 458 -21.64 6.40 -4.45
N THR A 459 -22.74 6.41 -3.68
CA THR A 459 -23.90 7.31 -3.92
C THR A 459 -23.49 8.77 -3.87
N VAL A 460 -22.71 9.17 -2.86
CA VAL A 460 -22.22 10.57 -2.76
C VAL A 460 -21.30 10.90 -3.94
N LEU A 461 -20.36 10.03 -4.29
CA LEU A 461 -19.44 10.25 -5.41
C LEU A 461 -20.18 10.38 -6.75
N MET A 462 -21.19 9.55 -6.99
CA MET A 462 -21.98 9.59 -8.22
C MET A 462 -22.89 10.83 -8.27
N ALA A 463 -23.49 11.20 -7.15
CA ALA A 463 -24.29 12.42 -7.04
C ALA A 463 -23.47 13.69 -7.33
N GLU A 464 -22.19 13.73 -6.92
CA GLU A 464 -21.25 14.81 -7.23
C GLU A 464 -20.67 14.72 -8.66
N ASN A 465 -21.10 13.76 -9.46
CA ASN A 465 -20.52 13.49 -10.79
C ASN A 465 -18.98 13.38 -10.77
N ALA A 466 -18.45 12.78 -9.71
CA ALA A 466 -17.00 12.71 -9.42
C ALA A 466 -16.19 11.99 -10.49
N LEU A 467 -16.83 11.14 -11.31
CA LEU A 467 -16.22 10.39 -12.41
C LEU A 467 -16.44 11.05 -13.77
N GLY A 468 -17.23 12.14 -13.80
CA GLY A 468 -17.68 12.74 -15.05
C GLY A 468 -18.67 11.82 -15.81
N GLY A 469 -18.93 12.14 -17.07
CA GLY A 469 -19.86 11.38 -17.91
C GLY A 469 -21.28 11.93 -17.87
N LYS A 470 -22.23 11.12 -18.38
CA LYS A 470 -23.66 11.48 -18.39
C LYS A 470 -24.26 11.18 -17.03
N PRO A 471 -24.88 12.18 -16.35
CA PRO A 471 -25.55 11.91 -15.07
C PRO A 471 -26.79 11.01 -15.21
N ALA A 472 -27.55 11.20 -16.29
CA ALA A 472 -28.75 10.39 -16.55
C ALA A 472 -28.38 8.92 -16.78
N GLY A 473 -28.96 8.01 -16.01
CA GLY A 473 -28.67 6.57 -16.07
C GLY A 473 -27.49 6.12 -15.21
N THR A 474 -26.80 7.07 -14.56
CA THR A 474 -25.79 6.73 -13.53
C THR A 474 -26.50 6.07 -12.34
N ARG A 475 -25.94 4.96 -11.86
CA ARG A 475 -26.51 4.20 -10.74
C ARG A 475 -25.47 3.41 -9.98
N ILE A 476 -25.85 2.96 -8.80
CA ILE A 476 -25.09 2.01 -8.00
C ILE A 476 -25.82 0.67 -8.03
N GLU A 477 -25.13 -0.42 -8.27
CA GLU A 477 -25.63 -1.77 -8.25
C GLU A 477 -24.99 -2.53 -7.09
N LEU A 478 -25.84 -3.12 -6.23
CA LEU A 478 -25.42 -4.12 -5.25
C LEU A 478 -25.86 -5.49 -5.72
N GLU A 479 -24.92 -6.29 -6.18
CA GLU A 479 -25.17 -7.70 -6.47
C GLU A 479 -25.00 -8.54 -5.22
N LEU A 480 -26.00 -9.33 -4.92
CA LEU A 480 -26.04 -10.22 -3.78
C LEU A 480 -26.07 -11.67 -4.26
N LEU A 481 -25.01 -12.40 -3.99
CA LEU A 481 -24.88 -13.81 -4.36
C LEU A 481 -25.07 -14.71 -3.16
N THR A 482 -26.06 -15.59 -3.24
CA THR A 482 -26.25 -16.71 -2.30
C THR A 482 -26.10 -18.03 -3.07
N SER A 483 -26.13 -19.16 -2.36
CA SER A 483 -26.17 -20.49 -3.02
C SER A 483 -27.42 -20.74 -3.83
N ASP A 484 -28.52 -20.03 -3.53
CA ASP A 484 -29.84 -20.31 -4.06
C ASP A 484 -30.34 -19.25 -5.04
N THR A 485 -29.91 -17.99 -4.85
CA THR A 485 -30.37 -16.84 -5.65
C THR A 485 -29.25 -15.84 -5.87
N ALA A 486 -29.43 -15.04 -6.90
CA ALA A 486 -28.70 -13.79 -7.09
C ALA A 486 -29.71 -12.65 -7.31
N ASP A 487 -29.45 -11.51 -6.67
CA ASP A 487 -30.27 -10.31 -6.76
C ASP A 487 -29.40 -9.09 -7.06
N VAL A 488 -29.92 -8.11 -7.82
CA VAL A 488 -29.30 -6.81 -8.00
C VAL A 488 -30.21 -5.72 -7.43
N LEU A 489 -29.73 -5.04 -6.40
CA LEU A 489 -30.39 -3.87 -5.85
C LEU A 489 -29.80 -2.61 -6.47
N LEU A 490 -30.70 -1.69 -6.83
CA LEU A 490 -30.33 -0.43 -7.49
C LEU A 490 -30.47 0.73 -6.51
N ILE A 491 -29.50 1.63 -6.53
CA ILE A 491 -29.54 2.91 -5.79
C ILE A 491 -29.40 4.02 -6.85
N ASP A 492 -30.30 5.00 -6.76
CA ASP A 492 -30.36 6.15 -7.67
C ASP A 492 -29.63 7.36 -7.03
N PRO A 493 -28.43 7.73 -7.51
CA PRO A 493 -27.71 8.89 -6.97
C PRO A 493 -28.35 10.24 -7.35
N SER A 494 -29.43 10.24 -8.13
CA SER A 494 -30.23 11.44 -8.41
C SER A 494 -31.39 11.65 -7.42
N ASP A 495 -31.71 10.64 -6.60
CA ASP A 495 -32.72 10.78 -5.53
C ASP A 495 -32.13 11.56 -4.34
N PRO A 496 -32.64 12.78 -4.02
CA PRO A 496 -32.15 13.58 -2.92
C PRO A 496 -32.27 12.91 -1.55
N ALA A 497 -33.25 12.03 -1.35
CA ALA A 497 -33.44 11.30 -0.10
C ALA A 497 -32.35 10.23 0.10
N GLU A 498 -32.05 9.45 -0.94
CA GLU A 498 -30.95 8.49 -0.92
C GLU A 498 -29.59 9.18 -0.71
N VAL A 499 -29.36 10.29 -1.40
CA VAL A 499 -28.12 11.09 -1.25
C VAL A 499 -27.99 11.65 0.18
N ALA A 500 -29.08 12.15 0.78
CA ALA A 500 -29.04 12.67 2.14
C ALA A 500 -28.72 11.56 3.17
N MET A 501 -29.32 10.37 3.04
CA MET A 501 -29.02 9.21 3.87
C MET A 501 -27.56 8.76 3.68
N ALA A 502 -27.08 8.70 2.45
CA ALA A 502 -25.71 8.32 2.11
C ALA A 502 -24.70 9.30 2.74
N ARG A 503 -24.93 10.60 2.64
CA ARG A 503 -24.06 11.62 3.27
C ARG A 503 -24.02 11.47 4.79
N THR A 504 -25.13 11.18 5.43
CA THR A 504 -25.20 10.91 6.87
C THR A 504 -24.34 9.68 7.22
N ALA A 505 -24.50 8.58 6.51
CA ALA A 505 -23.74 7.36 6.76
C ALA A 505 -22.22 7.55 6.56
N VAL A 506 -21.80 8.29 5.53
CA VAL A 506 -20.39 8.62 5.29
C VAL A 506 -19.84 9.52 6.42
N HIS A 507 -20.60 10.54 6.83
CA HIS A 507 -20.21 11.43 7.91
C HIS A 507 -20.02 10.68 9.24
N ASP A 508 -20.95 9.83 9.60
CA ASP A 508 -20.91 9.05 10.85
C ASP A 508 -19.71 8.11 10.92
N LEU A 509 -19.27 7.59 9.77
CA LEU A 509 -18.03 6.80 9.67
C LEU A 509 -16.75 7.65 9.76
N ALA A 510 -16.77 8.87 9.23
CA ALA A 510 -15.57 9.66 9.05
C ALA A 510 -15.30 10.64 10.21
N ALA A 511 -16.35 11.22 10.81
CA ALA A 511 -16.20 12.35 11.74
C ALA A 511 -15.35 12.03 12.96
N SER A 512 -15.63 10.93 13.66
CA SER A 512 -14.85 10.53 14.83
C SER A 512 -13.43 10.12 14.47
N TRP A 513 -13.24 9.42 13.34
CA TRP A 513 -11.92 9.07 12.82
C TRP A 513 -11.09 10.32 12.49
N HIS A 514 -11.72 11.31 11.86
CA HIS A 514 -11.04 12.53 11.44
C HIS A 514 -10.54 13.34 12.64
N SER A 515 -11.33 13.47 13.69
CA SER A 515 -11.02 14.25 14.90
C SER A 515 -10.06 13.54 15.86
N ASP A 516 -9.91 12.22 15.76
CA ASP A 516 -9.06 11.45 16.68
C ASP A 516 -7.56 11.69 16.43
N LYS A 517 -6.84 11.93 17.54
CA LYS A 517 -5.39 12.20 17.56
C LYS A 517 -4.59 11.11 18.26
N ALA A 518 -5.24 10.18 18.93
CA ALA A 518 -4.62 9.23 19.84
C ALA A 518 -4.75 7.77 19.40
N ALA A 519 -5.77 7.45 18.60
CA ALA A 519 -6.11 6.10 18.20
C ALA A 519 -6.20 5.13 19.40
N ALA A 520 -6.91 5.54 20.47
CA ALA A 520 -6.99 4.77 21.70
C ALA A 520 -7.66 3.39 21.47
N ALA A 521 -7.18 2.37 22.15
CA ALA A 521 -7.80 1.05 22.11
C ALA A 521 -9.19 1.07 22.77
N ARG A 522 -10.11 0.26 22.21
CA ARG A 522 -11.42 -0.05 22.79
C ARG A 522 -11.49 -1.55 23.07
N PRO A 523 -11.02 -2.02 24.23
CA PRO A 523 -11.03 -3.45 24.54
C PRO A 523 -12.44 -4.02 24.58
N GLY A 524 -12.63 -5.24 24.06
CA GLY A 524 -13.92 -5.91 24.02
C GLY A 524 -13.87 -7.29 23.35
N LYS A 525 -15.04 -7.91 23.14
CA LYS A 525 -15.13 -9.24 22.51
C LYS A 525 -14.46 -9.33 21.14
N HIS A 526 -14.46 -8.24 20.39
CA HIS A 526 -13.80 -8.17 19.07
C HIS A 526 -12.26 -8.31 19.14
N CYS A 527 -11.66 -8.19 20.33
CA CYS A 527 -10.22 -8.42 20.50
C CYS A 527 -9.81 -9.86 20.17
N GLN A 528 -10.71 -10.83 20.33
CA GLN A 528 -10.44 -12.25 20.03
C GLN A 528 -10.19 -12.50 18.54
N SER A 529 -10.84 -11.73 17.66
CA SER A 529 -10.66 -11.80 16.20
C SER A 529 -9.89 -10.62 15.61
N CYS A 530 -9.28 -9.78 16.47
CA CYS A 530 -8.55 -8.61 16.00
C CYS A 530 -7.23 -9.02 15.34
N PRO A 531 -7.01 -8.70 14.05
CA PRO A 531 -5.82 -9.14 13.33
C PRO A 531 -4.51 -8.56 13.86
N VAL A 532 -4.56 -7.50 14.66
CA VAL A 532 -3.39 -6.85 15.27
C VAL A 532 -3.35 -6.98 16.80
N SER A 533 -4.15 -7.89 17.36
CA SER A 533 -4.24 -8.14 18.82
C SER A 533 -2.88 -8.42 19.45
N ARG A 534 -2.00 -9.15 18.78
CA ARG A 534 -0.62 -9.44 19.22
C ARG A 534 0.16 -8.17 19.61
N TRP A 535 -0.10 -7.07 18.93
CA TRP A 535 0.62 -5.82 19.13
C TRP A 535 -0.10 -4.84 20.07
N CYS A 536 -1.39 -5.06 20.35
CA CYS A 536 -2.16 -4.19 21.24
C CYS A 536 -1.80 -4.45 22.70
N PRO A 537 -1.36 -3.44 23.48
CA PRO A 537 -1.09 -3.63 24.91
C PRO A 537 -2.36 -3.82 25.74
N ASP A 538 -3.51 -3.32 25.23
CA ASP A 538 -4.79 -3.31 25.94
C ASP A 538 -5.71 -4.47 25.54
N VAL A 539 -5.16 -5.50 24.88
CA VAL A 539 -5.93 -6.67 24.48
C VAL A 539 -6.51 -7.36 25.70
N GLN A 540 -7.83 -7.52 25.73
CA GLN A 540 -8.49 -8.42 26.70
C GLN A 540 -8.37 -9.85 26.17
N VAL A 541 -7.44 -10.61 26.75
CA VAL A 541 -7.43 -12.07 26.61
C VAL A 541 -8.61 -12.55 27.47
N GLY A 542 -9.69 -13.00 26.81
CA GLY A 542 -10.81 -13.58 27.57
C GLY A 542 -10.27 -14.68 28.48
N GLU A 543 -10.58 -14.61 29.77
CA GLU A 543 -10.47 -15.77 30.63
C GLU A 543 -11.28 -16.87 29.96
N THR A 544 -10.59 -17.90 29.47
CA THR A 544 -11.22 -19.15 29.03
C THR A 544 -11.96 -19.70 30.24
N ALA A 545 -13.30 -19.56 30.20
CA ALA A 545 -14.18 -20.22 31.16
C ALA A 545 -14.12 -21.75 30.96
#